data_de7cad638d512234064c8b7ca43e250f
#
_entry.id   de7cad638d512234064c8b7ca43e250f
#
_cell.length_a   1.000
_cell.length_b   1.000
_cell.length_c   1.000
_cell.angle_alpha   90.00
_cell.angle_beta   90.00
_cell.angle_gamma   90.00
#
_symmetry.space_group_name_H-M   'P 1'
#
loop_
_entity.id
_entity.type
_entity.pdbx_description
1 polymer ?
#
loop_
_entity_poly.entity_id
_entity_poly.type
_entity_poly.pdbx_seq_one_letter_code
_entity_poly.pdbx_strand_id
1 'polypeptide(L)'
;MSHQQLAAHLQVDRYGDFWLTDAIRPSLDQQVVPRQGYRIDTYRDAQAGLKVPVLAASVSREHLFDVFLDLLEPLGDVVDVVLETSHDSKGNNHQDLYREHIDLPVLKSHLCEFEDLLLHDGCAGVAVIANDRPMEVQFDEHKLLVVYARDLQPFQNVLNVHKVVRDDRMKLITEGEHMHSTDHRFVDVFQRLCFRIGVGEAAEHVSW
;
A
#
# COMPACT_ATOMS: atom_id res chain seq x y z
N MET A 1 -16.23 -22.43 -15.64
CA MET A 1 -14.78 -22.36 -15.36
C MET A 1 -14.36 -23.63 -14.64
N SER A 2 -13.28 -24.32 -15.07
CA SER A 2 -12.82 -25.51 -14.35
C SER A 2 -11.96 -25.11 -13.15
N HIS A 3 -12.05 -25.87 -12.06
CA HIS A 3 -11.23 -25.68 -10.87
C HIS A 3 -9.72 -25.71 -11.18
N GLN A 4 -9.32 -26.48 -12.19
CA GLN A 4 -7.94 -26.55 -12.68
C GLN A 4 -7.45 -25.23 -13.33
N GLN A 5 -8.32 -24.52 -14.05
CA GLN A 5 -7.95 -23.23 -14.68
C GLN A 5 -7.73 -22.14 -13.63
N LEU A 6 -8.57 -22.11 -12.60
CA LEU A 6 -8.39 -21.19 -11.48
C LEU A 6 -7.10 -21.48 -10.72
N ALA A 7 -6.86 -22.76 -10.38
CA ALA A 7 -5.65 -23.15 -9.68
C ALA A 7 -4.38 -22.83 -10.45
N ALA A 8 -4.37 -23.02 -11.78
CA ALA A 8 -3.23 -22.66 -12.62
C ALA A 8 -3.02 -21.13 -12.68
N HIS A 9 -4.11 -20.36 -12.74
CA HIS A 9 -4.03 -18.90 -12.76
C HIS A 9 -3.47 -18.33 -11.45
N LEU A 10 -3.85 -18.89 -10.30
CA LEU A 10 -3.34 -18.47 -8.99
C LEU A 10 -1.83 -18.73 -8.82
N GLN A 11 -1.24 -19.60 -9.65
CA GLN A 11 0.20 -19.85 -9.66
C GLN A 11 0.98 -18.84 -10.53
N VAL A 12 0.28 -17.97 -11.29
CA VAL A 12 0.95 -16.96 -12.11
C VAL A 12 1.36 -15.80 -11.22
N ASP A 13 2.64 -15.67 -11.00
CA ASP A 13 3.24 -14.62 -10.17
C ASP A 13 4.08 -13.61 -10.97
N ARG A 14 4.19 -13.82 -12.32
CA ARG A 14 5.03 -13.00 -13.19
C ARG A 14 4.33 -12.58 -14.49
N TYR A 15 4.44 -11.29 -14.81
CA TYR A 15 3.95 -10.68 -16.04
C TYR A 15 5.09 -9.91 -16.72
N GLY A 16 5.72 -10.51 -17.72
CA GLY A 16 6.95 -9.95 -18.32
C GLY A 16 8.07 -9.85 -17.30
N ASP A 17 8.52 -8.63 -17.02
CA ASP A 17 9.55 -8.35 -16.01
C ASP A 17 8.96 -7.91 -14.66
N PHE A 18 7.64 -8.00 -14.48
CA PHE A 18 6.94 -7.64 -13.26
C PHE A 18 6.57 -8.88 -12.45
N TRP A 19 7.00 -8.92 -11.20
CA TRP A 19 6.65 -9.96 -10.24
C TRP A 19 5.57 -9.47 -9.28
N LEU A 20 4.49 -10.24 -9.14
CA LEU A 20 3.48 -10.04 -8.14
C LEU A 20 3.93 -10.58 -6.77
N THR A 21 3.39 -9.99 -5.71
CA THR A 21 3.39 -10.59 -4.37
C THR A 21 2.35 -11.71 -4.30
N ASP A 22 2.27 -12.45 -3.19
CA ASP A 22 1.22 -13.47 -3.04
C ASP A 22 -0.14 -12.88 -2.65
N ALA A 23 -0.15 -11.61 -2.20
CA ALA A 23 -1.30 -10.90 -1.69
C ALA A 23 -2.42 -10.67 -2.72
N ILE A 24 -2.07 -10.52 -4.01
CA ILE A 24 -3.00 -10.04 -5.02
C ILE A 24 -2.79 -10.74 -6.37
N ARG A 25 -3.89 -11.05 -7.03
CA ARG A 25 -3.90 -11.58 -8.40
C ARG A 25 -4.94 -10.88 -9.26
N PRO A 26 -4.65 -10.52 -10.51
CA PRO A 26 -5.69 -10.05 -11.43
C PRO A 26 -6.70 -11.18 -11.68
N SER A 27 -7.92 -10.82 -12.08
CA SER A 27 -8.92 -11.81 -12.45
C SER A 27 -8.50 -12.59 -13.71
N LEU A 28 -9.20 -13.69 -13.98
CA LEU A 28 -8.87 -14.58 -15.11
C LEU A 28 -9.00 -13.94 -16.49
N ASP A 29 -9.87 -12.96 -16.63
CA ASP A 29 -10.04 -12.22 -17.89
C ASP A 29 -8.95 -11.18 -18.14
N GLN A 30 -8.05 -10.98 -17.16
CA GLN A 30 -6.88 -10.10 -17.23
C GLN A 30 -7.20 -8.72 -17.81
N GLN A 31 -8.28 -8.09 -17.34
CA GLN A 31 -8.66 -6.73 -17.76
C GLN A 31 -7.52 -5.73 -17.53
N VAL A 32 -6.68 -6.01 -16.53
CA VAL A 32 -5.45 -5.26 -16.24
C VAL A 32 -4.29 -6.24 -16.17
N VAL A 33 -3.27 -5.98 -16.99
CA VAL A 33 -1.99 -6.71 -16.92
C VAL A 33 -1.05 -5.93 -15.99
N PRO A 34 -0.63 -6.50 -14.84
CA PRO A 34 0.26 -5.84 -13.92
C PRO A 34 1.60 -5.49 -14.57
N ARG A 35 2.10 -4.29 -14.28
CA ARG A 35 3.41 -3.81 -14.76
C ARG A 35 3.96 -2.72 -13.86
N GLN A 36 5.27 -2.51 -13.89
CA GLN A 36 5.92 -1.45 -13.14
C GLN A 36 5.69 -0.08 -13.78
N GLY A 37 5.43 0.92 -12.93
CA GLY A 37 5.26 2.30 -13.31
C GLY A 37 4.42 3.07 -12.29
N TYR A 38 4.26 4.37 -12.50
CA TYR A 38 3.35 5.20 -11.72
C TYR A 38 2.59 6.19 -12.60
N ARG A 39 1.46 6.65 -12.09
CA ARG A 39 0.69 7.74 -12.68
C ARG A 39 0.34 8.79 -11.64
N ILE A 40 -0.04 9.97 -12.11
CA ILE A 40 -0.50 11.07 -11.27
C ILE A 40 -1.94 11.37 -11.60
N ASP A 41 -2.77 11.37 -10.57
CA ASP A 41 -4.18 11.72 -10.60
C ASP A 41 -4.46 12.89 -9.65
N THR A 42 -5.73 13.26 -9.52
CA THR A 42 -6.18 14.26 -8.55
C THR A 42 -7.31 13.67 -7.70
N TYR A 43 -7.07 13.52 -6.41
CA TYR A 43 -8.14 13.26 -5.46
C TYR A 43 -9.00 14.52 -5.30
N ARG A 44 -10.30 14.34 -5.28
CA ARG A 44 -11.28 15.43 -5.13
C ARG A 44 -12.28 15.05 -4.06
N ASP A 45 -12.26 15.80 -2.97
CA ASP A 45 -13.34 15.77 -2.00
C ASP A 45 -14.31 16.92 -2.30
N ALA A 46 -15.50 16.57 -2.80
CA ALA A 46 -16.52 17.55 -3.17
C ALA A 46 -17.14 18.25 -1.96
N GLN A 47 -17.14 17.59 -0.78
CA GLN A 47 -17.73 18.15 0.45
C GLN A 47 -16.76 19.13 1.12
N ALA A 48 -15.48 18.78 1.19
CA ALA A 48 -14.44 19.65 1.74
C ALA A 48 -13.91 20.67 0.70
N GLY A 49 -14.28 20.55 -0.58
CA GLY A 49 -13.71 21.39 -1.65
C GLY A 49 -12.21 21.15 -1.90
N LEU A 50 -11.69 20.03 -1.39
CA LEU A 50 -10.28 19.71 -1.40
C LEU A 50 -9.88 19.07 -2.74
N LYS A 51 -8.74 19.50 -3.27
CA LYS A 51 -8.08 18.85 -4.41
C LYS A 51 -6.63 18.59 -4.03
N VAL A 52 -6.24 17.32 -4.02
CA VAL A 52 -4.88 16.89 -3.72
C VAL A 52 -4.32 16.07 -4.86
N PRO A 53 -3.13 16.39 -5.37
CA PRO A 53 -2.43 15.50 -6.28
C PRO A 53 -2.18 14.14 -5.62
N VAL A 54 -2.40 13.07 -6.38
CA VAL A 54 -2.19 11.69 -5.93
C VAL A 54 -1.27 11.00 -6.92
N LEU A 55 -0.19 10.42 -6.41
CA LEU A 55 0.66 9.54 -7.17
C LEU A 55 0.35 8.10 -6.77
N ALA A 56 0.07 7.25 -7.74
CA ALA A 56 -0.14 5.82 -7.50
C ALA A 56 0.85 5.00 -8.32
N ALA A 57 1.64 4.17 -7.64
CA ALA A 57 2.70 3.38 -8.22
C ALA A 57 2.47 1.89 -8.02
N SER A 58 2.74 1.12 -9.09
CA SER A 58 2.85 -0.33 -9.09
C SER A 58 4.31 -0.68 -9.27
N VAL A 59 4.88 -1.42 -8.32
CA VAL A 59 6.30 -1.78 -8.28
C VAL A 59 6.44 -3.29 -8.19
N SER A 60 7.41 -3.86 -8.93
CA SER A 60 7.69 -5.29 -8.87
C SER A 60 8.10 -5.71 -7.45
N ARG A 61 7.61 -6.86 -7.00
CA ARG A 61 7.83 -7.41 -5.64
C ARG A 61 9.27 -7.26 -5.15
N GLU A 62 10.24 -7.47 -6.03
CA GLU A 62 11.66 -7.48 -5.72
C GLU A 62 12.19 -6.13 -5.20
N HIS A 63 11.47 -5.03 -5.51
CA HIS A 63 11.84 -3.67 -5.13
C HIS A 63 10.74 -2.94 -4.35
N LEU A 64 9.56 -3.54 -4.24
CA LEU A 64 8.36 -2.89 -3.71
C LEU A 64 8.58 -2.36 -2.28
N PHE A 65 9.17 -3.17 -1.42
CA PHE A 65 9.39 -2.81 -0.03
C PHE A 65 10.47 -1.73 0.13
N ASP A 66 11.58 -1.85 -0.60
CA ASP A 66 12.65 -0.83 -0.59
C ASP A 66 12.13 0.52 -1.08
N VAL A 67 11.36 0.53 -2.20
CA VAL A 67 10.73 1.74 -2.73
C VAL A 67 9.79 2.35 -1.72
N PHE A 68 8.98 1.53 -1.03
CA PHE A 68 8.11 2.02 0.04
C PHE A 68 8.89 2.72 1.14
N LEU A 69 9.94 2.08 1.69
CA LEU A 69 10.75 2.68 2.75
C LEU A 69 11.41 3.99 2.33
N ASP A 70 11.87 4.09 1.07
CA ASP A 70 12.47 5.32 0.56
C ASP A 70 11.44 6.43 0.32
N LEU A 71 10.20 6.08 -0.03
CA LEU A 71 9.09 7.04 -0.15
C LEU A 71 8.68 7.66 1.20
N LEU A 72 9.06 7.08 2.33
CA LEU A 72 8.79 7.65 3.65
C LEU A 72 9.75 8.81 4.01
N GLU A 73 10.95 8.87 3.42
CA GLU A 73 11.95 9.89 3.74
C GLU A 73 11.44 11.35 3.61
N PRO A 74 10.66 11.71 2.55
CA PRO A 74 10.13 13.07 2.44
C PRO A 74 9.13 13.46 3.53
N LEU A 75 8.59 12.51 4.30
CA LEU A 75 7.60 12.79 5.36
C LEU A 75 8.21 13.47 6.58
N GLY A 76 9.52 13.34 6.81
CA GLY A 76 10.25 13.94 7.93
C GLY A 76 10.61 12.92 9.02
N ASP A 77 11.19 13.42 10.12
CA ASP A 77 11.80 12.58 11.15
C ASP A 77 10.78 11.93 12.11
N VAL A 78 9.63 12.57 12.29
CA VAL A 78 8.54 12.10 13.15
C VAL A 78 7.25 12.04 12.34
N VAL A 79 6.56 10.92 12.40
CA VAL A 79 5.37 10.63 11.60
C VAL A 79 4.27 10.01 12.44
N ASP A 80 3.06 10.03 11.91
CA ASP A 80 1.93 9.27 12.41
C ASP A 80 1.75 8.04 11.52
N VAL A 81 1.28 6.93 12.07
CA VAL A 81 1.06 5.69 11.33
C VAL A 81 -0.34 5.14 11.56
N VAL A 82 -0.93 4.64 10.50
CA VAL A 82 -2.19 3.91 10.50
C VAL A 82 -1.92 2.52 9.96
N LEU A 83 -2.27 1.49 10.73
CA LEU A 83 -2.33 0.12 10.25
C LEU A 83 -3.76 -0.22 9.89
N GLU A 84 -3.95 -0.70 8.68
CA GLU A 84 -5.25 -1.07 8.14
C GLU A 84 -5.36 -2.59 8.03
N THR A 85 -6.50 -3.16 8.41
CA THR A 85 -6.73 -4.60 8.26
C THR A 85 -8.18 -4.94 7.94
N SER A 86 -8.34 -6.01 7.15
CA SER A 86 -9.63 -6.64 6.85
C SER A 86 -9.72 -8.10 7.33
N HIS A 87 -8.81 -8.56 8.20
CA HIS A 87 -8.77 -9.94 8.69
C HIS A 87 -10.05 -10.41 9.40
N ASP A 88 -10.71 -9.54 10.17
CA ASP A 88 -11.89 -9.87 10.96
C ASP A 88 -13.22 -9.52 10.28
N SER A 89 -13.20 -9.31 8.97
CA SER A 89 -14.37 -8.82 8.22
C SER A 89 -15.48 -9.87 8.10
N LYS A 90 -16.16 -10.18 9.23
CA LYS A 90 -17.51 -10.76 9.19
C LYS A 90 -18.57 -9.81 8.63
N GLY A 91 -18.12 -8.76 7.90
CA GLY A 91 -18.98 -7.78 7.27
C GLY A 91 -18.19 -6.54 6.86
N ASN A 92 -17.47 -6.55 5.77
CA ASN A 92 -16.94 -5.39 5.02
C ASN A 92 -16.33 -4.22 5.84
N ASN A 93 -15.92 -4.43 7.09
CA ASN A 93 -15.34 -3.40 7.92
C ASN A 93 -13.81 -3.53 7.90
N HIS A 94 -13.15 -2.58 7.26
CA HIS A 94 -11.75 -2.30 7.51
C HIS A 94 -11.62 -1.74 8.92
N GLN A 95 -10.60 -2.18 9.64
CA GLN A 95 -10.22 -1.62 10.93
C GLN A 95 -8.95 -0.82 10.77
N ASP A 96 -8.98 0.43 11.25
CA ASP A 96 -7.84 1.34 11.24
C ASP A 96 -7.32 1.50 12.67
N LEU A 97 -6.03 1.26 12.85
CA LEU A 97 -5.34 1.35 14.14
C LEU A 97 -4.26 2.43 14.06
N TYR A 98 -4.27 3.36 15.00
CA TYR A 98 -3.49 4.58 14.93
C TYR A 98 -2.36 4.63 15.95
N ARG A 99 -1.23 5.21 15.57
CA ARG A 99 -0.17 5.66 16.44
C ARG A 99 0.33 7.02 15.99
N GLU A 100 0.27 8.01 16.87
CA GLU A 100 0.83 9.33 16.63
C GLU A 100 2.29 9.40 17.12
N HIS A 101 3.07 10.26 16.46
CA HIS A 101 4.40 10.70 16.89
C HIS A 101 5.39 9.55 17.11
N ILE A 102 5.66 8.78 16.07
CA ILE A 102 6.73 7.80 16.07
C ILE A 102 7.93 8.32 15.26
N ASP A 103 9.14 8.12 15.78
CA ASP A 103 10.36 8.43 15.04
C ASP A 103 10.44 7.56 13.77
N LEU A 104 10.63 8.17 12.60
CA LEU A 104 10.64 7.46 11.33
C LEU A 104 11.66 6.30 11.28
N PRO A 105 12.90 6.44 11.77
CA PRO A 105 13.84 5.31 11.80
C PRO A 105 13.36 4.14 12.66
N VAL A 106 12.64 4.41 13.75
CA VAL A 106 12.04 3.38 14.62
C VAL A 106 10.90 2.66 13.89
N LEU A 107 10.01 3.43 13.24
CA LEU A 107 8.95 2.86 12.42
C LEU A 107 9.52 1.97 11.30
N LYS A 108 10.50 2.48 10.53
CA LYS A 108 11.15 1.70 9.45
C LYS A 108 11.76 0.41 9.97
N SER A 109 12.41 0.44 11.14
CA SER A 109 12.96 -0.77 11.77
C SER A 109 11.86 -1.81 12.09
N HIS A 110 10.70 -1.36 12.59
CA HIS A 110 9.58 -2.27 12.82
C HIS A 110 9.01 -2.80 11.51
N LEU A 111 8.82 -1.95 10.50
CA LEU A 111 8.31 -2.39 9.19
C LEU A 111 9.22 -3.45 8.55
N CYS A 112 10.56 -3.31 8.67
CA CYS A 112 11.51 -4.32 8.19
C CYS A 112 11.34 -5.69 8.89
N GLU A 113 10.98 -5.74 10.18
CA GLU A 113 10.70 -7.00 10.87
C GLU A 113 9.45 -7.72 10.31
N PHE A 114 8.55 -6.98 9.65
CA PHE A 114 7.26 -7.46 9.15
C PHE A 114 7.11 -7.35 7.62
N GLU A 115 8.23 -7.29 6.89
CA GLU A 115 8.24 -7.19 5.43
C GLU A 115 7.40 -8.29 4.76
N ASP A 116 7.53 -9.55 5.23
CA ASP A 116 6.78 -10.69 4.68
C ASP A 116 5.25 -10.48 4.78
N LEU A 117 4.77 -9.96 5.91
CA LEU A 117 3.37 -9.58 6.09
C LEU A 117 2.95 -8.52 5.08
N LEU A 118 3.71 -7.41 5.01
CA LEU A 118 3.35 -6.27 4.16
C LEU A 118 3.35 -6.64 2.67
N LEU A 119 4.25 -7.52 2.25
CA LEU A 119 4.32 -7.98 0.86
C LEU A 119 3.25 -9.01 0.51
N HIS A 120 2.96 -9.97 1.40
CA HIS A 120 2.25 -11.18 1.05
C HIS A 120 0.84 -11.32 1.63
N ASP A 121 0.42 -10.40 2.49
CA ASP A 121 -0.93 -10.39 3.06
C ASP A 121 -1.86 -9.41 2.34
N GLY A 122 -2.85 -9.93 1.64
CA GLY A 122 -3.87 -9.13 0.93
C GLY A 122 -4.94 -8.50 1.82
N CYS A 123 -4.80 -8.60 3.16
CA CYS A 123 -5.72 -8.03 4.14
C CYS A 123 -5.09 -6.91 4.98
N ALA A 124 -3.81 -6.61 4.76
CA ALA A 124 -3.08 -5.60 5.54
C ALA A 124 -2.54 -4.47 4.66
N GLY A 125 -2.67 -3.26 5.17
CA GLY A 125 -2.11 -2.04 4.62
C GLY A 125 -1.46 -1.18 5.72
N VAL A 126 -0.67 -0.21 5.32
CA VAL A 126 -0.09 0.80 6.21
C VAL A 126 -0.09 2.15 5.53
N ALA A 127 -0.57 3.17 6.25
CA ALA A 127 -0.43 4.57 5.86
C ALA A 127 0.51 5.28 6.84
N VAL A 128 1.39 6.11 6.31
CA VAL A 128 2.33 6.92 7.10
C VAL A 128 2.11 8.37 6.74
N ILE A 129 1.86 9.21 7.74
CA ILE A 129 1.41 10.57 7.61
C ILE A 129 2.46 11.51 8.20
N ALA A 130 2.80 12.56 7.47
CA ALA A 130 3.69 13.59 7.97
C ALA A 130 3.00 14.41 9.08
N ASN A 131 3.71 14.66 10.17
CA ASN A 131 3.14 15.29 11.36
C ASN A 131 2.94 16.82 11.20
N ASP A 132 3.72 17.49 10.34
CA ASP A 132 3.77 18.94 10.20
C ASP A 132 3.16 19.48 8.91
N ARG A 133 2.75 18.61 7.99
CA ARG A 133 2.25 18.98 6.66
C ARG A 133 1.32 17.90 6.08
N PRO A 134 0.39 18.27 5.17
CA PRO A 134 -0.54 17.33 4.58
C PRO A 134 0.16 16.48 3.52
N MET A 135 0.87 15.46 3.94
CA MET A 135 1.49 14.43 3.11
C MET A 135 1.29 13.06 3.73
N GLU A 136 1.01 12.09 2.89
CA GLU A 136 0.75 10.72 3.27
C GLU A 136 1.32 9.77 2.23
N VAL A 137 1.89 8.67 2.68
CA VAL A 137 2.33 7.54 1.86
C VAL A 137 1.64 6.28 2.36
N GLN A 138 0.95 5.60 1.45
CA GLN A 138 0.28 4.33 1.73
C GLN A 138 0.98 3.18 1.01
N PHE A 139 1.09 2.06 1.70
CA PHE A 139 1.31 0.74 1.12
C PHE A 139 0.02 -0.05 1.35
N ASP A 140 -0.86 -0.05 0.34
CA ASP A 140 -2.21 -0.55 0.48
C ASP A 140 -2.31 -2.09 0.39
N GLU A 141 -3.48 -2.63 0.64
CA GLU A 141 -3.75 -4.07 0.55
C GLU A 141 -3.62 -4.64 -0.88
N HIS A 142 -3.71 -3.79 -1.91
CA HIS A 142 -3.48 -4.14 -3.31
C HIS A 142 -2.00 -4.14 -3.71
N LYS A 143 -1.12 -3.83 -2.75
CA LYS A 143 0.33 -3.71 -2.94
C LYS A 143 0.69 -2.60 -3.94
N LEU A 144 -0.10 -1.54 -3.92
CA LEU A 144 0.20 -0.28 -4.56
C LEU A 144 0.83 0.69 -3.55
N LEU A 145 1.71 1.56 -4.03
CA LEU A 145 2.23 2.68 -3.26
C LEU A 145 1.46 3.94 -3.68
N VAL A 146 0.74 4.53 -2.73
CA VAL A 146 -0.08 5.71 -3.00
C VAL A 146 0.46 6.88 -2.19
N VAL A 147 0.65 8.03 -2.83
CA VAL A 147 1.17 9.24 -2.19
C VAL A 147 0.18 10.38 -2.39
N TYR A 148 -0.25 10.97 -1.28
CA TYR A 148 -1.03 12.20 -1.26
C TYR A 148 -0.13 13.35 -0.82
N ALA A 149 0.12 14.32 -1.69
CA ALA A 149 0.92 15.49 -1.35
C ALA A 149 0.62 16.65 -2.30
N ARG A 150 0.76 17.90 -1.82
CA ARG A 150 0.67 19.09 -2.70
C ARG A 150 1.83 19.15 -3.67
N ASP A 151 3.04 18.80 -3.20
CA ASP A 151 4.24 18.68 -4.03
C ASP A 151 4.66 17.21 -4.11
N LEU A 152 4.51 16.62 -5.29
CA LEU A 152 4.87 15.23 -5.56
C LEU A 152 6.34 15.07 -6.01
N GLN A 153 7.09 16.19 -6.22
CA GLN A 153 8.43 16.12 -6.79
C GLN A 153 9.43 15.29 -5.94
N PRO A 154 9.45 15.40 -4.59
CA PRO A 154 10.34 14.56 -3.77
C PRO A 154 10.09 13.06 -3.99
N PHE A 155 8.83 12.65 -4.06
CA PHE A 155 8.43 11.25 -4.26
C PHE A 155 8.73 10.75 -5.68
N GLN A 156 8.54 11.61 -6.70
CA GLN A 156 8.93 11.28 -8.07
C GLN A 156 10.45 11.08 -8.19
N ASN A 157 11.25 11.83 -7.43
CA ASN A 157 12.70 11.66 -7.42
C ASN A 157 13.08 10.27 -6.87
N VAL A 158 12.44 9.82 -5.80
CA VAL A 158 12.61 8.47 -5.25
C VAL A 158 12.27 7.42 -6.32
N LEU A 159 11.08 7.51 -6.94
CA LEU A 159 10.68 6.57 -7.98
C LEU A 159 11.65 6.54 -9.17
N ASN A 160 12.20 7.70 -9.56
CA ASN A 160 13.19 7.79 -10.63
C ASN A 160 14.50 7.06 -10.27
N VAL A 161 14.97 7.14 -9.01
CA VAL A 161 16.14 6.39 -8.52
C VAL A 161 15.91 4.88 -8.69
N HIS A 162 14.71 4.41 -8.37
CA HIS A 162 14.29 3.01 -8.52
C HIS A 162 13.83 2.64 -9.94
N LYS A 163 14.00 3.54 -10.93
CA LYS A 163 13.61 3.31 -12.33
C LYS A 163 12.12 2.97 -12.52
N VAL A 164 11.29 3.45 -11.61
CA VAL A 164 9.83 3.38 -11.76
C VAL A 164 9.42 4.58 -12.62
N VAL A 165 8.93 4.32 -13.83
CA VAL A 165 8.70 5.34 -14.85
C VAL A 165 7.26 5.82 -14.85
N ARG A 166 7.04 7.12 -15.05
CA ARG A 166 5.70 7.70 -15.16
C ARG A 166 5.02 7.26 -16.46
N ASP A 167 3.78 6.78 -16.33
CA ASP A 167 2.88 6.51 -17.44
C ASP A 167 1.44 6.80 -17.01
N ASP A 168 0.95 8.00 -17.30
CA ASP A 168 -0.39 8.45 -16.89
C ASP A 168 -1.54 7.66 -17.58
N ARG A 169 -1.22 6.78 -18.54
CA ARG A 169 -2.19 5.90 -19.19
C ARG A 169 -2.18 4.47 -18.66
N MET A 170 -1.27 4.16 -17.73
CA MET A 170 -1.24 2.83 -17.14
C MET A 170 -2.51 2.58 -16.32
N LYS A 171 -2.97 1.34 -16.35
CA LYS A 171 -4.01 0.86 -15.45
C LYS A 171 -3.38 0.20 -14.23
N LEU A 172 -3.95 0.47 -13.07
CA LEU A 172 -3.60 -0.18 -11.82
C LEU A 172 -4.50 -1.40 -11.60
N ILE A 173 -4.06 -2.36 -10.81
CA ILE A 173 -4.79 -3.62 -10.58
C ILE A 173 -6.21 -3.38 -10.05
N THR A 174 -6.41 -2.31 -9.30
CA THR A 174 -7.70 -1.86 -8.76
C THR A 174 -8.73 -1.41 -9.82
N GLU A 175 -8.31 -1.22 -11.06
CA GLU A 175 -9.19 -0.84 -12.18
C GLU A 175 -9.76 -2.04 -12.95
N GLY A 176 -9.45 -3.25 -12.50
CA GLY A 176 -10.03 -4.50 -12.98
C GLY A 176 -10.46 -5.38 -11.81
N GLU A 177 -11.21 -6.43 -12.12
CA GLU A 177 -11.49 -7.45 -11.11
C GLU A 177 -10.18 -8.13 -10.67
N HIS A 178 -10.02 -8.34 -9.38
CA HIS A 178 -8.84 -8.92 -8.77
C HIS A 178 -9.24 -9.74 -7.54
N MET A 179 -8.30 -10.55 -7.06
CA MET A 179 -8.48 -11.41 -5.89
C MET A 179 -7.42 -11.10 -4.86
N HIS A 180 -7.84 -10.96 -3.61
CA HIS A 180 -6.95 -10.88 -2.45
C HIS A 180 -6.69 -12.29 -1.92
N SER A 181 -5.47 -12.51 -1.47
CA SER A 181 -5.04 -13.73 -0.81
C SER A 181 -4.39 -13.40 0.53
N THR A 182 -4.66 -14.24 1.53
CA THR A 182 -4.04 -14.15 2.85
C THR A 182 -3.78 -15.56 3.38
N ASP A 183 -2.83 -15.68 4.30
CA ASP A 183 -2.57 -16.90 5.07
C ASP A 183 -3.02 -16.67 6.52
N HIS A 184 -3.62 -17.65 7.16
CA HIS A 184 -4.04 -17.54 8.57
C HIS A 184 -2.93 -17.12 9.53
N ARG A 185 -1.68 -17.44 9.22
CA ARG A 185 -0.51 -16.99 10.01
C ARG A 185 -0.40 -15.47 10.11
N PHE A 186 -0.87 -14.74 9.09
CA PHE A 186 -0.76 -13.30 9.04
C PHE A 186 -1.65 -12.58 10.06
N VAL A 187 -2.73 -13.18 10.52
CA VAL A 187 -3.55 -12.64 11.62
C VAL A 187 -2.68 -12.41 12.88
N ASP A 188 -1.96 -13.44 13.31
CA ASP A 188 -1.08 -13.35 14.49
C ASP A 188 0.14 -12.45 14.23
N VAL A 189 0.65 -12.44 12.99
CA VAL A 189 1.77 -11.57 12.60
C VAL A 189 1.34 -10.11 12.62
N PHE A 190 0.15 -9.78 12.12
CA PHE A 190 -0.41 -8.44 12.16
C PHE A 190 -0.62 -7.95 13.60
N GLN A 191 -1.16 -8.79 14.49
CA GLN A 191 -1.30 -8.44 15.91
C GLN A 191 0.06 -8.16 16.58
N ARG A 192 1.11 -8.89 16.21
CA ARG A 192 2.47 -8.61 16.69
C ARG A 192 3.00 -7.28 16.16
N LEU A 193 2.73 -6.93 14.89
CA LEU A 193 3.07 -5.64 14.33
C LEU A 193 2.37 -4.51 15.09
N CYS A 194 1.05 -4.65 15.34
CA CYS A 194 0.28 -3.70 16.14
C CYS A 194 0.91 -3.48 17.52
N PHE A 195 1.28 -4.56 18.20
CA PHE A 195 1.91 -4.49 19.50
C PHE A 195 3.30 -3.80 19.44
N ARG A 196 4.12 -4.12 18.43
CA ARG A 196 5.46 -3.53 18.24
C ARG A 196 5.39 -2.03 17.94
N ILE A 197 4.49 -1.61 17.10
CA ILE A 197 4.29 -0.20 16.77
C ILE A 197 3.58 0.52 17.94
N GLY A 198 2.76 -0.21 18.71
CA GLY A 198 1.97 0.36 19.81
C GLY A 198 0.77 1.14 19.31
N VAL A 199 0.12 0.66 18.23
CA VAL A 199 -1.12 1.22 17.72
C VAL A 199 -2.30 0.83 18.62
N GLY A 200 -3.30 1.71 18.70
CA GLY A 200 -4.57 1.49 19.39
C GLY A 200 -5.75 1.87 18.50
N GLU A 201 -6.96 1.55 18.95
CA GLU A 201 -8.17 2.10 18.30
C GLU A 201 -8.13 3.63 18.35
N ALA A 202 -8.54 4.28 17.26
CA ALA A 202 -8.60 5.74 17.22
C ALA A 202 -9.45 6.28 18.38
N ALA A 203 -8.89 7.11 19.22
CA ALA A 203 -9.66 8.11 19.90
C ALA A 203 -10.24 9.00 18.81
N GLU A 204 -11.60 9.08 18.69
CA GLU A 204 -12.33 9.84 17.67
C GLU A 204 -11.54 11.07 17.18
N HIS A 205 -10.81 10.96 16.08
CA HIS A 205 -10.02 12.06 15.54
C HIS A 205 -10.47 12.42 14.13
N VAL A 206 -11.16 13.57 14.15
CA VAL A 206 -11.15 14.67 13.18
C VAL A 206 -10.80 14.28 11.74
N SER A 207 -11.89 14.14 10.97
CA SER A 207 -11.89 14.33 9.51
C SER A 207 -11.29 15.71 9.15
N TRP A 208 -10.37 15.70 8.24
CA TRP A 208 -9.82 16.88 7.53
C TRP A 208 -10.89 17.62 6.72
#